data_a6b61916bff38143402e2d37fd292c7d
#
_entry.id   a6b61916bff38143402e2d37fd292c7d
#
_cell.length_a   1.000
_cell.length_b   1.000
_cell.length_c   1.000
_cell.angle_alpha   90.00
_cell.angle_beta   90.00
_cell.angle_gamma   90.00
#
_symmetry.space_group_name_H-M   'P 1'
#
loop_
_entity.id
_entity.type
_entity.pdbx_description
1 polymer ?
#
loop_
_entity_poly.entity_id
_entity_poly.type
_entity_poly.pdbx_seq_one_letter_code
_entity_poly.pdbx_strand_id
1 'polypeptide(L)'
;MAWYYRTYACGHEGRENVTGKTEERMYRVEKLFSGLCPECRKRQQEEEHAQVNAQAEIKSLEHSFPQLSGSEKQVAWANTIRIKFYEDCISRQDNPDKIINIETDAKFWIDNRNNLCQDFIDKYIEKKQEELQHKTAVENSTVEPAEKKHDGVVEISEYNSYGVYKVILKYKKNDDFKNIVKAHGYVWDDGEWFKKLTRFTGAYKDRAAEIGNILLKNGFSISITDEKIRDMAVNGSYKEEVTRWITEGAEPFHVYIRLTGN
;
A
#
# COMPACT_ATOMS: atom_id res chain seq x y z
N MET A 1 37.75 35.03 -6.58
CA MET A 1 37.93 33.61 -6.36
C MET A 1 39.42 33.34 -6.24
N ALA A 2 39.86 32.77 -5.12
CA ALA A 2 41.29 32.48 -4.91
C ALA A 2 41.44 31.19 -4.08
N TRP A 3 42.48 30.42 -4.40
CA TRP A 3 42.86 29.24 -3.64
C TRP A 3 43.83 29.64 -2.52
N TYR A 4 43.57 29.10 -1.31
CA TYR A 4 44.40 29.29 -0.13
C TYR A 4 44.86 27.94 0.36
N TYR A 5 46.14 27.82 0.65
CA TYR A 5 46.80 26.60 1.14
C TYR A 5 47.24 26.85 2.59
N ARG A 6 46.74 26.10 3.54
CA ARG A 6 47.09 26.22 4.97
C ARG A 6 46.87 24.88 5.68
N THR A 7 47.35 24.83 6.91
CA THR A 7 47.10 23.71 7.80
C THR A 7 45.82 23.95 8.58
N TYR A 8 44.95 22.95 8.64
CA TYR A 8 43.73 22.96 9.46
C TYR A 8 44.05 22.76 10.93
N ALA A 9 43.12 23.02 11.86
CA ALA A 9 43.28 22.80 13.30
C ALA A 9 43.58 21.33 13.64
N CYS A 10 43.18 20.37 12.80
CA CYS A 10 43.52 18.94 12.94
C CYS A 10 44.95 18.57 12.49
N GLY A 11 45.77 19.51 12.07
CA GLY A 11 47.14 19.29 11.61
C GLY A 11 47.31 18.85 10.16
N HIS A 12 46.22 18.57 9.42
CA HIS A 12 46.30 18.22 8.01
C HIS A 12 46.45 19.47 7.15
N GLU A 13 47.28 19.38 6.11
CA GLU A 13 47.38 20.40 5.08
C GLU A 13 46.25 20.28 4.09
N GLY A 14 45.77 21.42 3.57
CA GLY A 14 44.73 21.40 2.54
C GLY A 14 44.57 22.72 1.80
N ARG A 15 43.63 22.76 0.89
CA ARG A 15 43.33 23.93 0.07
C ARG A 15 41.84 24.22 0.04
N GLU A 16 41.51 25.50 0.15
CA GLU A 16 40.13 25.96 0.05
C GLU A 16 40.00 27.06 -1.01
N ASN A 17 38.88 27.00 -1.76
CA ASN A 17 38.56 28.03 -2.74
C ASN A 17 37.57 29.01 -2.14
N VAL A 18 38.00 30.21 -1.85
CA VAL A 18 37.17 31.21 -1.21
C VAL A 18 36.81 32.35 -2.18
N THR A 19 35.50 32.59 -2.29
CA THR A 19 34.91 33.67 -3.10
C THR A 19 34.55 34.87 -2.24
N GLY A 20 34.43 36.03 -2.84
CA GLY A 20 34.04 37.28 -2.18
C GLY A 20 35.10 38.38 -2.29
N LYS A 21 34.87 39.54 -1.63
CA LYS A 21 35.80 40.68 -1.59
C LYS A 21 37.04 40.31 -0.80
N THR A 22 38.20 40.90 -1.09
CA THR A 22 39.48 40.51 -0.54
C THR A 22 39.49 40.56 1.00
N GLU A 23 38.92 41.59 1.60
CA GLU A 23 38.85 41.75 3.07
C GLU A 23 38.01 40.68 3.75
N GLU A 24 36.85 40.31 3.15
CA GLU A 24 35.98 39.26 3.65
C GLU A 24 36.57 37.87 3.47
N ARG A 25 37.39 37.68 2.42
CA ARG A 25 38.04 36.38 2.15
C ARG A 25 38.99 35.95 3.24
N MET A 26 39.79 36.85 3.78
CA MET A 26 40.77 36.55 4.83
C MET A 26 40.06 36.02 6.09
N TYR A 27 39.01 36.67 6.53
CA TYR A 27 38.22 36.22 7.66
C TYR A 27 37.59 34.81 7.39
N ARG A 28 37.08 34.57 6.22
CA ARG A 28 36.49 33.24 5.82
C ARG A 28 37.60 32.19 5.77
N VAL A 29 38.78 32.47 5.26
CA VAL A 29 39.93 31.59 5.23
C VAL A 29 40.34 31.19 6.68
N GLU A 30 40.47 32.15 7.56
CA GLU A 30 40.80 31.89 8.97
C GLU A 30 39.76 31.00 9.62
N LYS A 31 38.48 31.26 9.41
CA LYS A 31 37.38 30.45 9.93
C LYS A 31 37.37 29.03 9.35
N LEU A 32 37.69 28.81 8.08
CA LEU A 32 37.74 27.50 7.46
C LEU A 32 38.91 26.68 8.02
N PHE A 33 40.09 27.25 8.11
CA PHE A 33 41.29 26.55 8.56
C PHE A 33 41.40 26.44 10.10
N SER A 34 40.63 27.21 10.87
CA SER A 34 40.50 27.04 12.32
C SER A 34 39.65 25.81 12.71
N GLY A 35 38.96 25.18 11.73
CA GLY A 35 38.22 23.96 11.93
C GLY A 35 38.98 22.70 11.49
N LEU A 36 38.24 21.57 11.49
CA LEU A 36 38.75 20.31 10.97
C LEU A 36 38.76 20.32 9.44
N CYS A 37 39.71 19.59 8.85
CA CYS A 37 39.72 19.34 7.42
C CYS A 37 38.44 18.54 6.99
N PRO A 38 38.04 18.54 5.72
CA PRO A 38 36.83 17.84 5.26
C PRO A 38 36.80 16.37 5.65
N GLU A 39 37.95 15.65 5.59
CA GLU A 39 38.04 14.24 5.94
C GLU A 39 37.88 14.00 7.45
N CYS A 40 38.56 14.79 8.30
CA CYS A 40 38.43 14.68 9.75
C CYS A 40 37.00 15.05 10.20
N ARG A 41 36.38 16.05 9.58
CA ARG A 41 34.97 16.43 9.85
C ARG A 41 34.03 15.30 9.49
N LYS A 42 34.23 14.67 8.32
CA LYS A 42 33.42 13.54 7.88
C LYS A 42 33.56 12.36 8.84
N ARG A 43 34.78 12.02 9.23
CA ARG A 43 35.03 10.94 10.23
C ARG A 43 34.37 11.24 11.58
N GLN A 44 34.49 12.47 12.08
CA GLN A 44 33.85 12.87 13.33
C GLN A 44 32.32 12.74 13.23
N GLN A 45 31.71 13.17 12.12
CA GLN A 45 30.26 13.02 11.89
C GLN A 45 29.84 11.56 11.82
N GLU A 46 30.64 10.72 11.17
CA GLU A 46 30.37 9.27 11.10
C GLU A 46 30.45 8.62 12.49
N GLU A 47 31.42 9.00 13.31
CA GLU A 47 31.57 8.53 14.69
C GLU A 47 30.41 9.01 15.58
N GLU A 48 30.03 10.28 15.49
CA GLU A 48 28.86 10.84 16.20
C GLU A 48 27.56 10.12 15.81
N HIS A 49 27.33 9.90 14.49
CA HIS A 49 26.17 9.17 14.01
C HIS A 49 26.16 7.71 14.48
N ALA A 50 27.34 7.05 14.49
CA ALA A 50 27.45 5.68 14.99
C ALA A 50 27.11 5.58 16.49
N GLN A 51 27.57 6.56 17.29
CA GLN A 51 27.24 6.62 18.73
C GLN A 51 25.74 6.84 18.97
N VAL A 52 25.13 7.78 18.24
CA VAL A 52 23.68 8.04 18.35
C VAL A 52 22.85 6.81 17.95
N ASN A 53 23.24 6.13 16.87
CA ASN A 53 22.55 4.91 16.44
C ASN A 53 22.71 3.78 17.46
N ALA A 54 23.90 3.57 18.03
CA ALA A 54 24.12 2.56 19.07
C ALA A 54 23.29 2.84 20.32
N GLN A 55 23.22 4.10 20.76
CA GLN A 55 22.38 4.48 21.89
C GLN A 55 20.89 4.25 21.61
N ALA A 56 20.44 4.56 20.40
CA ALA A 56 19.04 4.32 20.01
C ALA A 56 18.69 2.82 19.97
N GLU A 57 19.62 1.97 19.56
CA GLU A 57 19.47 0.52 19.61
C GLU A 57 19.34 0.01 21.04
N ILE A 58 20.21 0.44 21.95
CA ILE A 58 20.15 0.08 23.38
C ILE A 58 18.79 0.49 23.97
N LYS A 59 18.37 1.74 23.79
CA LYS A 59 17.07 2.23 24.27
C LYS A 59 15.90 1.44 23.67
N SER A 60 15.97 1.07 22.40
CA SER A 60 14.96 0.25 21.73
C SER A 60 14.81 -1.12 22.38
N LEU A 61 15.93 -1.73 22.81
CA LEU A 61 15.93 -3.00 23.56
C LEU A 61 15.40 -2.81 24.99
N GLU A 62 15.80 -1.75 25.68
CA GLU A 62 15.34 -1.43 27.04
C GLU A 62 13.81 -1.26 27.10
N HIS A 63 13.23 -0.62 26.08
CA HIS A 63 11.78 -0.46 25.95
C HIS A 63 11.08 -1.68 25.32
N SER A 64 11.81 -2.77 25.02
CA SER A 64 11.28 -3.96 24.38
C SER A 64 10.54 -3.69 23.07
N PHE A 65 11.01 -2.73 22.28
CA PHE A 65 10.41 -2.42 20.98
C PHE A 65 10.59 -3.57 19.97
N PRO A 66 9.59 -3.85 19.11
CA PRO A 66 9.74 -4.85 18.06
C PRO A 66 10.94 -4.54 17.16
N GLN A 67 11.63 -5.59 16.70
CA GLN A 67 12.74 -5.46 15.78
C GLN A 67 12.25 -4.86 14.44
N LEU A 68 12.98 -3.88 13.92
CA LEU A 68 12.68 -3.29 12.62
C LEU A 68 13.21 -4.16 11.48
N SER A 69 12.45 -4.21 10.39
CA SER A 69 12.84 -4.82 9.12
C SER A 69 13.45 -3.77 8.18
N GLY A 70 14.50 -4.15 7.45
CA GLY A 70 15.20 -3.27 6.51
C GLY A 70 16.70 -3.59 6.44
N SER A 71 17.47 -2.81 5.68
CA SER A 71 18.94 -2.92 5.71
C SER A 71 19.50 -2.41 7.04
N GLU A 72 20.68 -2.88 7.46
CA GLU A 72 21.33 -2.48 8.72
C GLU A 72 21.37 -0.94 8.90
N LYS A 73 21.73 -0.21 7.83
CA LYS A 73 21.78 1.25 7.86
C LYS A 73 20.39 1.89 8.03
N GLN A 74 19.37 1.30 7.38
CA GLN A 74 18.00 1.78 7.53
C GLN A 74 17.47 1.51 8.94
N VAL A 75 17.69 0.32 9.47
CA VAL A 75 17.28 -0.07 10.83
C VAL A 75 17.93 0.84 11.87
N ALA A 76 19.24 1.09 11.78
CA ALA A 76 19.95 1.97 12.70
C ALA A 76 19.37 3.39 12.70
N TRP A 77 19.14 3.96 11.51
CA TRP A 77 18.56 5.29 11.39
C TRP A 77 17.09 5.34 11.84
N ALA A 78 16.29 4.34 11.44
CA ALA A 78 14.90 4.25 11.85
C ALA A 78 14.73 4.09 13.37
N ASN A 79 15.61 3.35 14.05
CA ASN A 79 15.64 3.27 15.52
C ASN A 79 15.87 4.64 16.15
N THR A 80 16.78 5.44 15.62
CA THR A 80 17.03 6.81 16.11
C THR A 80 15.77 7.68 15.97
N ILE A 81 15.07 7.59 14.84
CA ILE A 81 13.81 8.32 14.59
C ILE A 81 12.72 7.83 15.56
N ARG A 82 12.59 6.52 15.72
CA ARG A 82 11.58 5.89 16.58
C ARG A 82 11.76 6.25 18.06
N ILE A 83 12.99 6.23 18.57
CA ILE A 83 13.30 6.65 19.94
C ILE A 83 12.99 8.12 20.15
N LYS A 84 13.42 8.98 19.24
CA LYS A 84 13.10 10.41 19.31
C LYS A 84 11.60 10.66 19.34
N PHE A 85 10.86 10.00 18.44
CA PHE A 85 9.39 10.06 18.42
C PHE A 85 8.78 9.61 19.76
N TYR A 86 9.26 8.49 20.32
CA TYR A 86 8.80 7.98 21.61
C TYR A 86 9.02 9.01 22.72
N GLU A 87 10.23 9.56 22.85
CA GLU A 87 10.58 10.57 23.85
C GLU A 87 9.73 11.85 23.70
N ASP A 88 9.50 12.30 22.45
CA ASP A 88 8.64 13.44 22.15
C ASP A 88 7.18 13.18 22.53
N CYS A 89 6.65 11.98 22.30
CA CYS A 89 5.29 11.59 22.71
C CYS A 89 5.16 11.55 24.25
N ILE A 90 6.09 10.90 24.94
CA ILE A 90 6.07 10.83 26.40
C ILE A 90 6.12 12.24 27.01
N SER A 91 6.93 13.15 26.46
CA SER A 91 7.01 14.54 26.92
C SER A 91 5.68 15.30 26.78
N ARG A 92 4.86 14.94 25.79
CA ARG A 92 3.53 15.52 25.52
C ARG A 92 2.39 14.75 26.18
N GLN A 93 2.67 13.67 26.90
CA GLN A 93 1.69 12.75 27.47
C GLN A 93 0.81 12.03 26.42
N ASP A 94 1.33 11.87 25.19
CA ASP A 94 0.73 11.08 24.13
C ASP A 94 1.08 9.59 24.31
N ASN A 95 0.29 8.69 23.70
CA ASN A 95 0.55 7.26 23.74
C ASN A 95 1.22 6.78 22.43
N PRO A 96 2.56 6.56 22.42
CA PRO A 96 3.30 6.11 21.24
C PRO A 96 3.18 4.60 20.97
N ASP A 97 2.76 3.80 21.95
CA ASP A 97 2.85 2.33 21.91
C ASP A 97 2.07 1.72 20.76
N LYS A 98 0.93 2.34 20.41
CA LYS A 98 0.08 1.85 19.32
C LYS A 98 0.85 1.70 18.01
N ILE A 99 1.57 2.76 17.57
CA ILE A 99 2.27 2.72 16.29
C ILE A 99 3.60 1.97 16.39
N ILE A 100 4.32 2.09 17.51
CA ILE A 100 5.61 1.43 17.74
C ILE A 100 5.48 -0.08 17.66
N ASN A 101 4.39 -0.64 18.18
CA ASN A 101 4.14 -2.09 18.19
C ASN A 101 3.60 -2.62 16.87
N ILE A 102 2.97 -1.78 16.05
CA ILE A 102 2.36 -2.19 14.76
C ILE A 102 3.35 -2.03 13.61
N GLU A 103 4.14 -0.93 13.63
CA GLU A 103 4.96 -0.58 12.47
C GLU A 103 6.42 -0.98 12.69
N THR A 104 6.81 -2.03 11.98
CA THR A 104 8.16 -2.62 12.03
C THR A 104 8.99 -2.38 10.77
N ASP A 105 8.46 -1.67 9.76
CA ASP A 105 9.24 -1.32 8.58
C ASP A 105 10.11 -0.08 8.83
N ALA A 106 11.43 -0.24 8.75
CA ALA A 106 12.38 0.87 8.89
C ALA A 106 12.13 1.99 7.88
N LYS A 107 11.67 1.64 6.67
CA LYS A 107 11.38 2.62 5.63
C LYS A 107 10.22 3.54 6.03
N PHE A 108 9.19 3.01 6.67
CA PHE A 108 8.08 3.82 7.19
C PHE A 108 8.56 4.95 8.09
N TRP A 109 9.43 4.63 9.07
CA TRP A 109 9.96 5.62 10.02
C TRP A 109 10.80 6.69 9.33
N ILE A 110 11.61 6.28 8.36
CA ILE A 110 12.47 7.19 7.59
C ILE A 110 11.63 8.15 6.72
N ASP A 111 10.66 7.62 5.98
CA ASP A 111 9.86 8.40 5.03
C ASP A 111 8.92 9.38 5.76
N ASN A 112 8.42 9.00 6.91
CA ASN A 112 7.46 9.81 7.69
C ASN A 112 8.09 10.63 8.82
N ARG A 113 9.41 10.66 8.97
CA ARG A 113 10.13 11.31 10.09
C ARG A 113 9.71 12.74 10.43
N ASN A 114 9.21 13.49 9.44
CA ASN A 114 8.78 14.87 9.60
C ASN A 114 7.27 15.03 9.81
N ASN A 115 6.50 13.94 9.69
CA ASN A 115 5.03 13.97 9.70
C ASN A 115 4.42 13.12 10.83
N LEU A 116 5.22 12.66 11.78
CA LEU A 116 4.79 11.82 12.90
C LEU A 116 4.01 12.67 13.94
N CYS A 117 2.85 13.17 13.54
CA CYS A 117 1.91 13.83 14.46
C CYS A 117 0.76 12.88 14.80
N GLN A 118 0.03 13.16 15.90
CA GLN A 118 -1.04 12.29 16.38
C GLN A 118 -2.12 12.03 15.33
N ASP A 119 -2.57 13.06 14.63
CA ASP A 119 -3.60 12.92 13.57
C ASP A 119 -3.17 12.00 12.42
N PHE A 120 -1.89 12.05 12.03
CA PHE A 120 -1.34 11.17 11.02
C PHE A 120 -1.31 9.72 11.51
N ILE A 121 -0.88 9.53 12.77
CA ILE A 121 -0.77 8.21 13.39
C ILE A 121 -2.15 7.56 13.52
N ASP A 122 -3.13 8.29 14.01
CA ASP A 122 -4.49 7.77 14.21
C ASP A 122 -5.09 7.32 12.86
N LYS A 123 -4.98 8.13 11.81
CA LYS A 123 -5.43 7.78 10.44
C LYS A 123 -4.68 6.57 9.87
N TYR A 124 -3.37 6.50 10.13
CA TYR A 124 -2.56 5.37 9.66
C TYR A 124 -2.95 4.07 10.34
N ILE A 125 -3.16 4.09 11.66
CA ILE A 125 -3.59 2.93 12.44
C ILE A 125 -4.99 2.48 12.00
N GLU A 126 -5.94 3.41 11.84
CA GLU A 126 -7.29 3.12 11.36
C GLU A 126 -7.24 2.41 10.00
N LYS A 127 -6.50 2.97 9.05
CA LYS A 127 -6.31 2.36 7.73
C LYS A 127 -5.70 0.95 7.81
N LYS A 128 -4.68 0.74 8.64
CA LYS A 128 -4.06 -0.59 8.84
C LYS A 128 -5.03 -1.59 9.45
N GLN A 129 -5.87 -1.16 10.38
CA GLN A 129 -6.90 -2.01 10.97
C GLN A 129 -7.97 -2.39 9.95
N GLU A 130 -8.41 -1.45 9.11
CA GLU A 130 -9.33 -1.73 8.01
C GLU A 130 -8.74 -2.74 7.01
N GLU A 131 -7.47 -2.54 6.60
CA GLU A 131 -6.77 -3.47 5.70
C GLU A 131 -6.66 -4.88 6.31
N LEU A 132 -6.37 -5.00 7.60
CA LEU A 132 -6.30 -6.28 8.30
C LEU A 132 -7.67 -6.95 8.41
N GLN A 133 -8.71 -6.20 8.76
CA GLN A 133 -10.09 -6.70 8.81
C GLN A 133 -10.55 -7.18 7.44
N HIS A 134 -10.28 -6.40 6.39
CA HIS A 134 -10.58 -6.79 5.02
C HIS A 134 -9.86 -8.10 4.62
N LYS A 135 -8.56 -8.19 4.91
CA LYS A 135 -7.78 -9.40 4.63
C LYS A 135 -8.35 -10.63 5.35
N THR A 136 -8.68 -10.51 6.62
CA THR A 136 -9.29 -11.58 7.41
C THR A 136 -10.68 -11.97 6.87
N ALA A 137 -11.48 -10.99 6.46
CA ALA A 137 -12.78 -11.25 5.85
C ALA A 137 -12.64 -12.01 4.52
N VAL A 138 -11.68 -11.62 3.67
CA VAL A 138 -11.37 -12.32 2.42
C VAL A 138 -10.92 -13.76 2.69
N GLU A 139 -10.01 -13.98 3.64
CA GLU A 139 -9.53 -15.31 4.01
C GLU A 139 -10.68 -16.21 4.51
N ASN A 140 -11.57 -15.68 5.35
CA ASN A 140 -12.72 -16.44 5.89
C ASN A 140 -13.82 -16.72 4.86
N SER A 141 -13.88 -15.96 3.77
CA SER A 141 -14.87 -16.09 2.70
C SER A 141 -14.32 -16.72 1.42
N THR A 142 -13.09 -17.24 1.47
CA THR A 142 -12.42 -17.83 0.31
C THR A 142 -12.91 -19.26 0.08
N VAL A 143 -13.17 -19.58 -1.20
CA VAL A 143 -13.43 -20.92 -1.69
C VAL A 143 -12.34 -21.28 -2.69
N GLU A 144 -11.71 -22.43 -2.46
CA GLU A 144 -10.71 -22.99 -3.35
C GLU A 144 -11.39 -23.82 -4.46
N PRO A 145 -10.88 -23.79 -5.70
CA PRO A 145 -11.34 -24.65 -6.77
C PRO A 145 -10.90 -26.10 -6.54
N ALA A 146 -11.58 -27.05 -7.16
CA ALA A 146 -11.17 -28.47 -7.09
C ALA A 146 -9.77 -28.71 -7.64
N GLU A 147 -9.36 -27.97 -8.66
CA GLU A 147 -8.00 -27.96 -9.21
C GLU A 147 -7.53 -26.51 -9.33
N LYS A 148 -6.61 -26.11 -8.46
CA LYS A 148 -6.07 -24.74 -8.44
C LYS A 148 -5.03 -24.56 -9.54
N LYS A 149 -5.30 -23.64 -10.46
CA LYS A 149 -4.41 -23.30 -11.59
C LYS A 149 -3.77 -21.91 -11.46
N HIS A 150 -4.35 -21.06 -10.64
CA HIS A 150 -3.95 -19.67 -10.52
C HIS A 150 -3.74 -19.26 -9.06
N ASP A 151 -2.69 -18.49 -8.79
CA ASP A 151 -2.37 -18.00 -7.45
C ASP A 151 -3.15 -16.73 -7.12
N GLY A 152 -3.55 -16.60 -5.86
CA GLY A 152 -4.33 -15.49 -5.32
C GLY A 152 -5.82 -15.78 -5.33
N VAL A 153 -6.61 -14.82 -4.90
CA VAL A 153 -8.05 -14.93 -4.71
C VAL A 153 -8.74 -13.83 -5.51
N VAL A 154 -9.78 -14.17 -6.26
CA VAL A 154 -10.64 -13.19 -6.94
C VAL A 154 -11.70 -12.73 -5.95
N GLU A 155 -11.67 -11.46 -5.57
CA GLU A 155 -12.67 -10.86 -4.71
C GLU A 155 -13.89 -10.45 -5.54
N ILE A 156 -15.08 -10.93 -5.13
CA ILE A 156 -16.37 -10.63 -5.78
C ILE A 156 -17.22 -9.86 -4.79
N SER A 157 -17.55 -8.61 -5.14
CA SER A 157 -18.29 -7.70 -4.25
C SER A 157 -19.41 -6.98 -4.98
N GLU A 158 -20.37 -6.46 -4.20
CA GLU A 158 -21.44 -5.62 -4.67
C GLU A 158 -21.07 -4.14 -4.59
N TYR A 159 -21.41 -3.41 -5.62
CA TYR A 159 -21.48 -1.96 -5.56
C TYR A 159 -22.94 -1.51 -5.67
N ASN A 160 -23.38 -0.75 -4.68
CA ASN A 160 -24.71 -0.18 -4.66
C ASN A 160 -24.64 1.28 -4.21
N SER A 161 -24.72 2.20 -5.16
CA SER A 161 -24.70 3.63 -4.86
C SER A 161 -25.57 4.39 -5.87
N TYR A 162 -26.38 5.33 -5.38
CA TYR A 162 -27.26 6.19 -6.19
C TYR A 162 -28.12 5.44 -7.21
N GLY A 163 -28.62 4.24 -6.86
CA GLY A 163 -29.44 3.41 -7.75
C GLY A 163 -28.66 2.70 -8.85
N VAL A 164 -27.34 2.73 -8.81
CA VAL A 164 -26.45 1.98 -9.69
C VAL A 164 -25.95 0.73 -8.95
N TYR A 165 -26.27 -0.43 -9.52
CA TYR A 165 -25.84 -1.72 -9.00
C TYR A 165 -24.83 -2.34 -9.94
N LYS A 166 -23.71 -2.86 -9.38
CA LYS A 166 -22.66 -3.55 -10.14
C LYS A 166 -22.17 -4.77 -9.38
N VAL A 167 -21.74 -5.79 -10.11
CA VAL A 167 -20.83 -6.80 -9.59
C VAL A 167 -19.41 -6.32 -9.88
N ILE A 168 -18.59 -6.25 -8.86
CA ILE A 168 -17.17 -5.84 -8.96
C ILE A 168 -16.29 -7.06 -8.74
N LEU A 169 -15.24 -7.17 -9.55
CA LEU A 169 -14.22 -8.21 -9.42
C LEU A 169 -12.86 -7.54 -9.26
N LYS A 170 -12.12 -7.94 -8.21
CA LYS A 170 -10.74 -7.52 -7.98
C LYS A 170 -9.81 -8.72 -8.07
N TYR A 171 -8.82 -8.62 -8.93
CA TYR A 171 -7.79 -9.64 -9.10
C TYR A 171 -6.53 -9.04 -9.72
N LYS A 172 -5.39 -9.68 -9.48
CA LYS A 172 -4.12 -9.30 -10.12
C LYS A 172 -4.21 -9.48 -11.64
N LYS A 173 -3.35 -8.78 -12.38
CA LYS A 173 -3.28 -8.89 -13.83
C LYS A 173 -3.02 -10.35 -14.26
N ASN A 174 -3.95 -10.91 -15.02
CA ASN A 174 -3.88 -12.27 -15.54
C ASN A 174 -4.70 -12.34 -16.83
N ASP A 175 -4.14 -12.91 -17.89
CA ASP A 175 -4.79 -12.91 -19.20
C ASP A 175 -5.95 -13.92 -19.29
N ASP A 176 -5.87 -15.06 -18.61
CA ASP A 176 -6.96 -16.05 -18.57
C ASP A 176 -8.17 -15.46 -17.82
N PHE A 177 -7.92 -14.85 -16.66
CA PHE A 177 -8.96 -14.13 -15.92
C PHE A 177 -9.62 -13.06 -16.79
N LYS A 178 -8.81 -12.21 -17.42
CA LYS A 178 -9.31 -11.15 -18.31
C LYS A 178 -10.18 -11.69 -19.44
N ASN A 179 -9.79 -12.79 -20.08
CA ASN A 179 -10.54 -13.39 -21.16
C ASN A 179 -11.88 -13.93 -20.67
N ILE A 180 -11.89 -14.61 -19.52
CA ILE A 180 -13.10 -15.14 -18.89
C ILE A 180 -14.08 -14.02 -18.58
N VAL A 181 -13.65 -13.00 -17.85
CA VAL A 181 -14.55 -11.94 -17.39
C VAL A 181 -15.09 -11.10 -18.55
N LYS A 182 -14.28 -10.85 -19.58
CA LYS A 182 -14.73 -10.18 -20.81
C LYS A 182 -15.80 -10.99 -21.55
N ALA A 183 -15.61 -12.30 -21.68
CA ALA A 183 -16.58 -13.19 -22.32
C ALA A 183 -17.95 -13.19 -21.61
N HIS A 184 -17.96 -12.83 -20.31
CA HIS A 184 -19.18 -12.74 -19.49
C HIS A 184 -19.67 -11.29 -19.29
N GLY A 185 -19.23 -10.36 -20.15
CA GLY A 185 -19.74 -8.99 -20.18
C GLY A 185 -19.23 -8.07 -19.07
N TYR A 186 -18.10 -8.40 -18.45
CA TYR A 186 -17.41 -7.48 -17.53
C TYR A 186 -16.52 -6.54 -18.31
N VAL A 187 -16.47 -5.29 -17.88
CA VAL A 187 -15.60 -4.24 -18.43
C VAL A 187 -14.63 -3.75 -17.38
N TRP A 188 -13.47 -3.29 -17.84
CA TRP A 188 -12.44 -2.72 -16.99
C TRP A 188 -12.58 -1.20 -16.95
N ASP A 189 -12.63 -0.62 -15.75
CA ASP A 189 -12.61 0.81 -15.51
C ASP A 189 -12.07 1.11 -14.11
N ASP A 190 -11.30 2.18 -13.99
CA ASP A 190 -10.74 2.70 -12.73
C ASP A 190 -10.12 1.64 -11.77
N GLY A 191 -9.37 0.68 -12.34
CA GLY A 191 -8.67 -0.33 -11.55
C GLY A 191 -9.49 -1.58 -11.18
N GLU A 192 -10.74 -1.69 -11.63
CA GLU A 192 -11.64 -2.79 -11.29
C GLU A 192 -12.32 -3.36 -12.53
N TRP A 193 -12.67 -4.65 -12.47
CA TRP A 193 -13.59 -5.26 -13.42
C TRP A 193 -15.00 -5.18 -12.87
N PHE A 194 -15.94 -4.69 -13.67
CA PHE A 194 -17.33 -4.64 -13.23
C PHE A 194 -18.32 -5.03 -14.31
N LYS A 195 -19.49 -5.49 -13.86
CA LYS A 195 -20.69 -5.69 -14.69
C LYS A 195 -21.85 -4.90 -14.10
N LYS A 196 -22.42 -3.97 -14.88
CA LYS A 196 -23.58 -3.19 -14.46
C LYS A 196 -24.83 -4.06 -14.44
N LEU A 197 -25.56 -3.98 -13.33
CA LEU A 197 -26.81 -4.72 -13.17
C LEU A 197 -27.98 -3.87 -13.64
N THR A 198 -28.85 -4.51 -14.40
CA THR A 198 -30.09 -3.96 -14.94
C THR A 198 -31.22 -4.97 -14.74
N ARG A 199 -32.45 -4.58 -15.04
CA ARG A 199 -33.60 -5.53 -15.05
C ARG A 199 -33.39 -6.73 -15.98
N PHE A 200 -32.50 -6.63 -16.96
CA PHE A 200 -32.22 -7.68 -17.95
C PHE A 200 -31.05 -8.57 -17.52
N THR A 201 -30.02 -8.03 -16.90
CA THR A 201 -28.87 -8.80 -16.42
C THR A 201 -29.17 -9.58 -15.14
N GLY A 202 -30.24 -9.22 -14.43
CA GLY A 202 -30.70 -9.93 -13.23
C GLY A 202 -30.12 -9.38 -11.93
N ALA A 203 -30.28 -10.14 -10.85
CA ALA A 203 -29.88 -9.73 -9.49
C ALA A 203 -28.39 -9.97 -9.26
N TYR A 204 -27.83 -9.19 -8.33
CA TYR A 204 -26.45 -9.33 -7.89
C TYR A 204 -26.09 -10.76 -7.50
N LYS A 205 -26.92 -11.39 -6.66
CA LYS A 205 -26.67 -12.74 -6.14
C LYS A 205 -26.47 -13.76 -7.27
N ASP A 206 -27.27 -13.68 -8.34
CA ASP A 206 -27.20 -14.61 -9.45
C ASP A 206 -25.94 -14.35 -10.30
N ARG A 207 -25.63 -13.07 -10.57
CA ARG A 207 -24.43 -12.69 -11.37
C ARG A 207 -23.13 -12.94 -10.64
N ALA A 208 -23.10 -12.68 -9.34
CA ALA A 208 -21.93 -12.97 -8.49
C ALA A 208 -21.69 -14.49 -8.36
N ALA A 209 -22.77 -15.27 -8.16
CA ALA A 209 -22.66 -16.72 -8.08
C ALA A 209 -22.27 -17.33 -9.43
N GLU A 210 -22.81 -16.84 -10.55
CA GLU A 210 -22.48 -17.30 -11.91
C GLU A 210 -20.99 -17.11 -12.21
N ILE A 211 -20.49 -15.88 -12.09
CA ILE A 211 -19.07 -15.62 -12.35
C ILE A 211 -18.15 -16.35 -11.38
N GLY A 212 -18.56 -16.48 -10.11
CA GLY A 212 -17.85 -17.26 -9.11
C GLY A 212 -17.71 -18.72 -9.51
N ASN A 213 -18.80 -19.36 -9.94
CA ASN A 213 -18.79 -20.75 -10.41
C ASN A 213 -17.90 -20.96 -11.64
N ILE A 214 -17.97 -20.01 -12.59
CA ILE A 214 -17.14 -20.05 -13.79
C ILE A 214 -15.65 -19.93 -13.44
N LEU A 215 -15.30 -19.03 -12.53
CA LEU A 215 -13.91 -18.84 -12.07
C LEU A 215 -13.41 -20.08 -11.33
N LEU A 216 -14.20 -20.67 -10.43
CA LEU A 216 -13.87 -21.93 -9.75
C LEU A 216 -13.59 -23.05 -10.75
N LYS A 217 -14.44 -23.24 -11.77
CA LYS A 217 -14.25 -24.26 -12.80
C LYS A 217 -12.99 -24.04 -13.64
N ASN A 218 -12.52 -22.80 -13.72
CA ASN A 218 -11.28 -22.44 -14.41
C ASN A 218 -10.04 -22.42 -13.50
N GLY A 219 -10.16 -22.87 -12.24
CA GLY A 219 -9.03 -23.02 -11.34
C GLY A 219 -8.64 -21.75 -10.56
N PHE A 220 -9.53 -20.76 -10.46
CA PHE A 220 -9.35 -19.57 -9.64
C PHE A 220 -10.00 -19.76 -8.26
N SER A 221 -9.31 -19.38 -7.20
CA SER A 221 -9.93 -19.21 -5.89
C SER A 221 -10.76 -17.94 -5.88
N ILE A 222 -11.93 -17.97 -5.25
CA ILE A 222 -12.83 -16.82 -5.15
C ILE A 222 -13.11 -16.47 -3.70
N SER A 223 -13.43 -15.19 -3.44
CA SER A 223 -13.95 -14.73 -2.15
C SER A 223 -15.27 -14.01 -2.37
N ILE A 224 -16.32 -14.47 -1.68
CA ILE A 224 -17.66 -13.87 -1.64
C ILE A 224 -18.09 -13.81 -0.19
N THR A 225 -18.30 -12.60 0.34
CA THR A 225 -18.63 -12.39 1.76
C THR A 225 -19.96 -13.04 2.15
N ASP A 226 -20.99 -12.96 1.29
CA ASP A 226 -22.30 -13.58 1.54
C ASP A 226 -22.21 -15.09 1.36
N GLU A 227 -22.46 -15.84 2.45
CA GLU A 227 -22.38 -17.28 2.50
C GLU A 227 -23.36 -17.97 1.52
N LYS A 228 -24.58 -17.44 1.39
CA LYS A 228 -25.59 -18.00 0.46
C LYS A 228 -25.18 -17.87 -0.99
N ILE A 229 -24.60 -16.70 -1.35
CA ILE A 229 -24.11 -16.47 -2.72
C ILE A 229 -22.90 -17.36 -2.98
N ARG A 230 -22.04 -17.53 -1.99
CA ARG A 230 -20.88 -18.42 -2.04
C ARG A 230 -21.30 -19.88 -2.29
N ASP A 231 -22.30 -20.36 -1.56
CA ASP A 231 -22.87 -21.70 -1.75
C ASP A 231 -23.51 -21.84 -3.15
N MET A 232 -24.22 -20.83 -3.63
CA MET A 232 -24.75 -20.80 -4.99
C MET A 232 -23.64 -20.91 -6.03
N ALA A 233 -22.50 -20.23 -5.83
CA ALA A 233 -21.36 -20.29 -6.73
C ALA A 233 -20.72 -21.69 -6.73
N VAL A 234 -20.55 -22.32 -5.57
CA VAL A 234 -20.00 -23.68 -5.45
C VAL A 234 -20.91 -24.70 -6.12
N ASN A 235 -22.21 -24.64 -5.81
CA ASN A 235 -23.18 -25.63 -6.28
C ASN A 235 -23.71 -25.38 -7.70
N GLY A 236 -23.41 -24.21 -8.29
CA GLY A 236 -23.95 -23.82 -9.60
C GLY A 236 -25.45 -23.56 -9.58
N SER A 237 -26.02 -23.20 -8.43
CA SER A 237 -27.46 -23.02 -8.23
C SER A 237 -27.90 -21.56 -8.35
N TYR A 238 -27.61 -20.91 -9.45
CA TYR A 238 -27.96 -19.55 -9.76
C TYR A 238 -28.88 -19.48 -10.97
N LYS A 239 -29.59 -18.37 -11.11
CA LYS A 239 -30.39 -18.11 -12.30
C LYS A 239 -29.46 -17.56 -13.39
N GLU A 240 -29.37 -18.27 -14.51
CA GLU A 240 -28.56 -17.83 -15.66
C GLU A 240 -29.01 -16.47 -16.21
N GLU A 241 -28.06 -15.74 -16.77
CA GLU A 241 -28.35 -14.46 -17.41
C GLU A 241 -29.19 -14.70 -18.69
N VAL A 242 -30.29 -13.97 -18.79
CA VAL A 242 -31.12 -14.00 -20.01
C VAL A 242 -30.46 -13.10 -21.05
N THR A 243 -29.82 -13.70 -22.03
CA THR A 243 -29.16 -12.98 -23.14
C THR A 243 -30.07 -12.75 -24.35
N ARG A 244 -31.21 -13.41 -24.36
CA ARG A 244 -32.17 -13.32 -25.46
C ARG A 244 -33.57 -13.22 -24.89
N TRP A 245 -34.39 -12.33 -25.42
CA TRP A 245 -35.80 -12.22 -25.09
C TRP A 245 -36.60 -11.75 -26.28
N ILE A 246 -37.86 -12.14 -26.28
CA ILE A 246 -38.85 -11.76 -27.30
C ILE A 246 -39.79 -10.75 -26.66
N THR A 247 -39.98 -9.62 -27.31
CA THR A 247 -40.96 -8.61 -26.90
C THR A 247 -42.00 -8.44 -28.01
N GLU A 248 -43.26 -8.38 -27.62
CA GLU A 248 -44.32 -8.01 -28.53
C GLU A 248 -44.16 -6.55 -28.98
N GLY A 249 -44.30 -6.27 -30.24
CA GLY A 249 -44.26 -4.93 -30.81
C GLY A 249 -45.50 -4.11 -30.44
N ALA A 250 -45.42 -2.80 -30.64
CA ALA A 250 -46.54 -1.88 -30.44
C ALA A 250 -47.67 -2.09 -31.47
N GLU A 251 -47.34 -2.69 -32.61
CA GLU A 251 -48.30 -3.03 -33.64
C GLU A 251 -48.65 -4.54 -33.62
N PRO A 252 -49.91 -4.93 -33.90
CA PRO A 252 -50.32 -6.31 -33.93
C PRO A 252 -49.43 -7.12 -34.89
N PHE A 253 -49.04 -8.33 -34.46
CA PHE A 253 -48.21 -9.27 -35.22
C PHE A 253 -46.73 -8.90 -35.42
N HIS A 254 -46.21 -7.82 -34.77
CA HIS A 254 -44.79 -7.54 -34.76
C HIS A 254 -44.11 -8.11 -33.48
N VAL A 255 -43.12 -8.93 -33.69
CA VAL A 255 -42.30 -9.53 -32.61
C VAL A 255 -40.86 -9.13 -32.81
N TYR A 256 -40.26 -8.53 -31.76
CA TYR A 256 -38.83 -8.17 -31.77
C TYR A 256 -38.04 -9.18 -30.95
N ILE A 257 -37.00 -9.72 -31.57
CA ILE A 257 -35.99 -10.52 -30.87
C ILE A 257 -34.87 -9.57 -30.50
N ARG A 258 -34.61 -9.43 -29.21
CA ARG A 258 -33.50 -8.65 -28.71
C ARG A 258 -32.41 -9.59 -28.21
N LEU A 259 -31.18 -9.29 -28.58
CA LEU A 259 -29.98 -9.96 -28.12
C LEU A 259 -29.15 -8.95 -27.32
N THR A 260 -28.61 -9.35 -26.17
CA THR A 260 -27.54 -8.58 -25.55
C THR A 260 -26.32 -8.78 -26.45
N GLY A 261 -25.90 -7.74 -27.13
CA GLY A 261 -24.64 -7.77 -27.85
C GLY A 261 -23.47 -7.99 -26.89
N ASN A 262 -22.51 -8.77 -27.34
CA ASN A 262 -21.21 -8.87 -26.71
C ASN A 262 -20.44 -7.57 -26.89
#